data_c94eaefed7a024caeec3b280ebe9c0ec
#
_entry.id   c94eaefed7a024caeec3b280ebe9c0ec
#
_cell.length_a   1.000
_cell.length_b   1.000
_cell.length_c   1.000
_cell.angle_alpha   90.00
_cell.angle_beta   90.00
_cell.angle_gamma   90.00
#
_symmetry.space_group_name_H-M   'P 1'
#
loop_
_entity.id
_entity.type
_entity.pdbx_description
1 polymer ?
#
loop_
_entity_poly.entity_id
_entity_poly.type
_entity_poly.pdbx_seq_one_letter_code
_entity_poly.pdbx_strand_id
1 'polypeptide(L)'
;MSILSILIALLVFFAIVVLHELGHFTVAKLCGVKVNKFAIGMGPAILKHQKGETEYSLRLLPIGGYCAMEGEDGSSPDPRAFMNRPGWQRMLVVLAGPVLNLILGFVLILITTLLFGSLGNLTVADFRYDPDTNECISTCADTGLQVGDTILKIDGMRILTDTDLSYKLSSSENDTMEVVVRRDGKKVTLDAVTFRNKLNDTRLDFYVESVKLTPWSVISYSFLDTISTGRLIWSSLRDLVTGKYGFHDLSGPVGIVSTIGEAASYGETFKQHLTSVLSLASFITVNVGIFNLLPIPALDGARLVFLVVEAIRRKPIPPEKEGMVHFAGMALLFLLMIAVTFQDITRLFQK
;
A
#
# COMPACT_ATOMS: atom_id res chain seq x y z
N MET A 1 -15.79 -14.20 11.52
CA MET A 1 -15.06 -12.95 11.90
C MET A 1 -15.34 -12.63 13.35
N SER A 2 -14.32 -12.37 14.16
CA SER A 2 -14.52 -11.95 15.55
C SER A 2 -14.84 -10.44 15.63
N ILE A 3 -15.54 -10.02 16.69
CA ILE A 3 -15.81 -8.59 16.95
C ILE A 3 -14.49 -7.83 17.08
N LEU A 4 -13.49 -8.45 17.69
CA LEU A 4 -12.16 -7.86 17.85
C LEU A 4 -11.49 -7.58 16.49
N SER A 5 -11.58 -8.50 15.53
CA SER A 5 -11.05 -8.31 14.17
C SER A 5 -11.67 -7.11 13.45
N ILE A 6 -12.99 -6.93 13.61
CA ILE A 6 -13.70 -5.79 13.04
C ILE A 6 -13.22 -4.48 13.69
N LEU A 7 -13.05 -4.46 15.02
CA LEU A 7 -12.58 -3.28 15.73
C LEU A 7 -11.15 -2.90 15.34
N ILE A 8 -10.26 -3.89 15.18
CA ILE A 8 -8.88 -3.66 14.72
C ILE A 8 -8.89 -3.10 13.30
N ALA A 9 -9.68 -3.68 12.39
CA ALA A 9 -9.79 -3.20 11.02
C ALA A 9 -10.30 -1.76 10.96
N LEU A 10 -11.35 -1.44 11.71
CA LEU A 10 -11.89 -0.08 11.81
C LEU A 10 -10.85 0.90 12.35
N LEU A 11 -10.07 0.52 13.36
CA LEU A 11 -9.00 1.35 13.92
C LEU A 11 -7.90 1.64 12.89
N VAL A 12 -7.47 0.61 12.14
CA VAL A 12 -6.46 0.73 11.08
C VAL A 12 -6.98 1.68 9.98
N PHE A 13 -8.18 1.45 9.46
CA PHE A 13 -8.76 2.33 8.44
C PHE A 13 -8.94 3.76 8.93
N PHE A 14 -9.43 3.92 10.15
CA PHE A 14 -9.59 5.22 10.78
C PHE A 14 -8.27 5.99 10.84
N ALA A 15 -7.19 5.34 11.30
CA ALA A 15 -5.87 5.95 11.38
C ALA A 15 -5.35 6.38 9.98
N ILE A 16 -5.50 5.52 8.97
CA ILE A 16 -5.07 5.80 7.60
C ILE A 16 -5.79 7.03 7.04
N VAL A 17 -7.11 7.08 7.18
CA VAL A 17 -7.92 8.19 6.66
C VAL A 17 -7.65 9.49 7.41
N VAL A 18 -7.58 9.45 8.74
CA VAL A 18 -7.30 10.65 9.54
C VAL A 18 -5.96 11.27 9.18
N LEU A 19 -4.93 10.44 9.00
CA LEU A 19 -3.60 10.93 8.62
C LEU A 19 -3.58 11.44 7.18
N HIS A 20 -4.31 10.81 6.27
CA HIS A 20 -4.50 11.31 4.91
C HIS A 20 -5.08 12.73 4.90
N GLU A 21 -6.23 12.92 5.56
CA GLU A 21 -6.88 14.23 5.67
C GLU A 21 -6.01 15.26 6.41
N LEU A 22 -5.26 14.80 7.42
CA LEU A 22 -4.32 15.66 8.15
C LEU A 22 -3.19 16.16 7.23
N GLY A 23 -2.79 15.38 6.24
CA GLY A 23 -1.85 15.78 5.20
C GLY A 23 -2.37 17.01 4.44
N HIS A 24 -3.55 16.91 3.86
CA HIS A 24 -4.20 18.02 3.16
C HIS A 24 -4.36 19.24 4.06
N PHE A 25 -4.91 19.04 5.25
CA PHE A 25 -5.13 20.09 6.24
C PHE A 25 -3.84 20.85 6.58
N THR A 26 -2.77 20.10 6.90
CA THR A 26 -1.49 20.69 7.34
C THR A 26 -0.89 21.55 6.24
N VAL A 27 -0.80 21.00 5.04
CA VAL A 27 -0.19 21.72 3.90
C VAL A 27 -1.08 22.85 3.41
N ALA A 28 -2.42 22.70 3.45
CA ALA A 28 -3.35 23.80 3.17
C ALA A 28 -3.10 24.99 4.11
N LYS A 29 -3.00 24.75 5.41
CA LYS A 29 -2.70 25.80 6.40
C LYS A 29 -1.31 26.42 6.18
N LEU A 30 -0.28 25.63 5.87
CA LEU A 30 1.05 26.13 5.57
C LEU A 30 1.08 26.98 4.29
N CYS A 31 0.29 26.64 3.28
CA CYS A 31 0.11 27.42 2.06
C CYS A 31 -0.83 28.62 2.24
N GLY A 32 -1.38 28.85 3.43
CA GLY A 32 -2.30 29.94 3.74
C GLY A 32 -3.68 29.78 3.11
N VAL A 33 -4.08 28.55 2.76
CA VAL A 33 -5.44 28.24 2.32
C VAL A 33 -6.37 28.25 3.53
N LYS A 34 -7.53 28.85 3.38
CA LYS A 34 -8.56 28.84 4.42
C LYS A 34 -9.25 27.48 4.45
N VAL A 35 -9.17 26.79 5.59
CA VAL A 35 -9.85 25.52 5.82
C VAL A 35 -11.10 25.80 6.65
N ASN A 36 -12.26 25.53 6.08
CA ASN A 36 -13.55 25.75 6.72
C ASN A 36 -13.91 24.62 7.68
N LYS A 37 -13.67 23.35 7.26
CA LYS A 37 -14.01 22.18 8.08
C LYS A 37 -12.92 21.12 7.99
N PHE A 38 -12.65 20.51 9.13
CA PHE A 38 -11.87 19.28 9.24
C PHE A 38 -12.72 18.24 9.96
N ALA A 39 -13.15 17.22 9.24
CA ALA A 39 -14.08 16.24 9.75
C ALA A 39 -13.45 14.85 9.74
N ILE A 40 -13.57 14.15 10.85
CA ILE A 40 -13.18 12.76 11.00
C ILE A 40 -14.43 11.90 10.99
N GLY A 41 -14.52 10.95 10.04
CA GLY A 41 -15.71 10.14 9.83
C GLY A 41 -16.75 10.78 8.92
N MET A 42 -17.85 10.07 8.71
CA MET A 42 -18.99 10.49 7.88
C MET A 42 -20.30 10.49 8.65
N GLY A 43 -21.35 11.06 8.06
CA GLY A 43 -22.70 11.16 8.64
C GLY A 43 -22.87 12.34 9.59
N PRO A 44 -23.84 12.29 10.53
CA PRO A 44 -24.10 13.38 11.48
C PRO A 44 -22.93 13.56 12.45
N ALA A 45 -22.64 14.82 12.80
CA ALA A 45 -21.57 15.13 13.74
C ALA A 45 -22.01 14.81 15.18
N ILE A 46 -21.19 14.02 15.89
CA ILE A 46 -21.35 13.71 17.32
C ILE A 46 -20.75 14.83 18.16
N LEU A 47 -19.57 15.30 17.78
CA LEU A 47 -18.86 16.38 18.45
C LEU A 47 -18.48 17.44 17.41
N LYS A 48 -18.61 18.71 17.78
CA LYS A 48 -18.16 19.86 16.98
C LYS A 48 -17.39 20.81 17.88
N HIS A 49 -16.31 21.34 17.37
CA HIS A 49 -15.52 22.34 18.04
C HIS A 49 -15.01 23.38 17.04
N GLN A 50 -15.37 24.65 17.25
CA GLN A 50 -14.86 25.74 16.42
C GLN A 50 -13.55 26.25 17.02
N LYS A 51 -12.48 26.24 16.24
CA LYS A 51 -11.21 26.87 16.62
C LYS A 51 -10.73 27.80 15.52
N GLY A 52 -10.80 29.08 15.77
CA GLY A 52 -10.55 30.10 14.76
C GLY A 52 -11.54 30.00 13.59
N GLU A 53 -11.02 29.88 12.38
CA GLU A 53 -11.83 29.80 11.15
C GLU A 53 -12.26 28.36 10.79
N THR A 54 -11.76 27.34 11.49
CA THR A 54 -11.99 25.94 11.16
C THR A 54 -12.93 25.27 12.14
N GLU A 55 -13.98 24.62 11.65
CA GLU A 55 -14.83 23.69 12.40
C GLU A 55 -14.19 22.31 12.40
N TYR A 56 -13.83 21.81 13.57
CA TYR A 56 -13.41 20.43 13.78
C TYR A 56 -14.60 19.58 14.18
N SER A 57 -14.80 18.43 13.54
CA SER A 57 -15.92 17.55 13.88
C SER A 57 -15.55 16.08 13.88
N LEU A 58 -16.09 15.36 14.88
CA LEU A 58 -16.11 13.90 14.91
C LEU A 58 -17.51 13.44 14.52
N ARG A 59 -17.60 12.50 13.57
CA ARG A 59 -18.86 12.05 13.00
C ARG A 59 -19.17 10.60 13.37
N LEU A 60 -20.42 10.22 13.22
CA LEU A 60 -20.95 8.95 13.72
C LEU A 60 -20.31 7.72 13.07
N LEU A 61 -20.09 7.75 11.77
CA LEU A 61 -19.49 6.62 11.04
C LEU A 61 -17.98 6.82 11.01
N PRO A 62 -17.19 5.89 11.61
CA PRO A 62 -15.73 6.00 11.63
C PRO A 62 -15.08 5.59 10.28
N ILE A 63 -15.74 5.92 9.19
CA ILE A 63 -15.32 5.63 7.82
C ILE A 63 -15.18 6.94 7.08
N GLY A 64 -14.02 7.18 6.47
CA GLY A 64 -13.75 8.39 5.73
C GLY A 64 -13.45 9.60 6.63
N GLY A 65 -13.27 10.71 6.00
CA GLY A 65 -13.04 12.04 6.56
C GLY A 65 -13.09 13.06 5.45
N TYR A 66 -12.96 14.34 5.75
CA TYR A 66 -12.77 15.36 4.75
C TYR A 66 -12.16 16.63 5.32
N CYS A 67 -11.36 17.28 4.50
CA CYS A 67 -10.81 18.60 4.75
C CYS A 67 -11.43 19.57 3.74
N ALA A 68 -12.48 20.31 4.14
CA ALA A 68 -13.15 21.24 3.24
C ALA A 68 -12.44 22.60 3.23
N MET A 69 -11.88 22.95 2.09
CA MET A 69 -11.20 24.23 1.86
C MET A 69 -12.12 25.25 1.22
N GLU A 70 -11.89 26.53 1.51
CA GLU A 70 -12.64 27.62 0.88
C GLU A 70 -12.38 27.64 -0.63
N GLY A 71 -13.45 27.71 -1.44
CA GLY A 71 -13.36 27.78 -2.89
C GLY A 71 -12.71 26.55 -3.54
N GLU A 72 -12.85 25.38 -2.95
CA GLU A 72 -12.33 24.13 -3.48
C GLU A 72 -13.19 23.59 -4.63
N ASP A 73 -14.52 23.61 -4.46
CA ASP A 73 -15.49 23.11 -5.43
C ASP A 73 -16.23 24.23 -6.18
N GLY A 74 -15.76 25.47 -6.07
CA GLY A 74 -16.41 26.61 -6.70
C GLY A 74 -15.59 27.90 -6.61
N SER A 75 -16.14 28.99 -7.20
CA SER A 75 -15.51 30.28 -7.11
C SER A 75 -15.76 30.91 -5.73
N SER A 76 -14.74 31.50 -5.13
CA SER A 76 -14.83 32.27 -3.90
C SER A 76 -14.07 33.58 -4.03
N PRO A 77 -14.61 34.70 -3.50
CA PRO A 77 -13.92 36.00 -3.48
C PRO A 77 -12.81 36.06 -2.42
N ASP A 78 -12.72 35.10 -1.50
CA ASP A 78 -11.68 35.09 -0.46
C ASP A 78 -10.30 34.90 -1.12
N PRO A 79 -9.34 35.79 -0.91
CA PRO A 79 -7.98 35.64 -1.50
C PRO A 79 -7.25 34.40 -0.98
N ARG A 80 -7.71 33.79 0.11
CA ARG A 80 -7.19 32.55 0.67
C ARG A 80 -7.94 31.31 0.19
N ALA A 81 -8.86 31.46 -0.78
CA ALA A 81 -9.53 30.33 -1.39
C ALA A 81 -8.53 29.42 -2.14
N PHE A 82 -8.76 28.11 -2.12
CA PHE A 82 -7.90 27.12 -2.77
C PHE A 82 -7.65 27.43 -4.25
N MET A 83 -8.70 27.76 -5.02
CA MET A 83 -8.58 28.07 -6.44
C MET A 83 -7.85 29.40 -6.71
N ASN A 84 -7.77 30.31 -5.72
CA ASN A 84 -7.04 31.59 -5.84
C ASN A 84 -5.55 31.46 -5.50
N ARG A 85 -5.09 30.26 -5.05
CA ARG A 85 -3.68 30.01 -4.77
C ARG A 85 -2.91 29.61 -6.03
N PRO A 86 -1.59 29.91 -6.08
CA PRO A 86 -0.72 29.46 -7.16
C PRO A 86 -0.83 27.95 -7.38
N GLY A 87 -0.75 27.50 -8.66
CA GLY A 87 -0.93 26.10 -9.02
C GLY A 87 -0.01 25.14 -8.26
N TRP A 88 1.26 25.52 -8.03
CA TRP A 88 2.20 24.70 -7.26
C TRP A 88 1.77 24.49 -5.78
N GLN A 89 1.15 25.52 -5.14
CA GLN A 89 0.62 25.35 -3.78
C GLN A 89 -0.58 24.41 -3.78
N ARG A 90 -1.47 24.53 -4.76
CA ARG A 90 -2.61 23.62 -4.93
C ARG A 90 -2.14 22.18 -5.13
N MET A 91 -1.09 21.98 -5.97
CA MET A 91 -0.49 20.65 -6.17
C MET A 91 0.11 20.09 -4.88
N LEU A 92 0.83 20.89 -4.09
CA LEU A 92 1.36 20.46 -2.79
C LEU A 92 0.27 20.06 -1.81
N VAL A 93 -0.82 20.81 -1.74
CA VAL A 93 -1.97 20.49 -0.88
C VAL A 93 -2.59 19.15 -1.28
N VAL A 94 -2.81 18.92 -2.58
CA VAL A 94 -3.41 17.67 -3.08
C VAL A 94 -2.46 16.48 -2.88
N LEU A 95 -1.17 16.67 -3.11
CA LEU A 95 -0.16 15.60 -2.89
C LEU A 95 0.00 15.22 -1.41
N ALA A 96 -0.31 16.14 -0.50
CA ALA A 96 0.02 15.97 0.92
C ALA A 96 -0.71 14.78 1.57
N GLY A 97 -1.96 14.49 1.20
CA GLY A 97 -2.70 13.33 1.68
C GLY A 97 -2.02 12.01 1.32
N PRO A 98 -1.86 11.71 0.02
CA PRO A 98 -1.16 10.50 -0.43
C PRO A 98 0.25 10.37 0.12
N VAL A 99 1.03 11.44 0.13
CA VAL A 99 2.41 11.44 0.65
C VAL A 99 2.44 11.11 2.14
N LEU A 100 1.51 11.64 2.93
CA LEU A 100 1.46 11.32 4.36
C LEU A 100 1.10 9.84 4.60
N ASN A 101 0.28 9.23 3.76
CA ASN A 101 0.05 7.79 3.79
C ASN A 101 1.31 7.00 3.43
N LEU A 102 2.09 7.40 2.42
CA LEU A 102 3.37 6.74 2.12
C LEU A 102 4.37 6.86 3.27
N ILE A 103 4.43 8.02 3.94
CA ILE A 103 5.24 8.22 5.15
C ILE A 103 4.76 7.31 6.29
N LEU A 104 3.45 7.22 6.51
CA LEU A 104 2.89 6.32 7.52
C LEU A 104 3.24 4.86 7.20
N GLY A 105 3.12 4.43 5.94
CA GLY A 105 3.52 3.10 5.51
C GLY A 105 4.97 2.79 5.81
N PHE A 106 5.87 3.73 5.49
CA PHE A 106 7.30 3.63 5.83
C PHE A 106 7.51 3.49 7.36
N VAL A 107 6.83 4.31 8.17
CA VAL A 107 6.94 4.24 9.64
C VAL A 107 6.42 2.90 10.17
N LEU A 108 5.32 2.39 9.64
CA LEU A 108 4.78 1.08 10.02
C LEU A 108 5.74 -0.05 9.67
N ILE A 109 6.34 -0.04 8.47
CA ILE A 109 7.37 -1.00 8.07
C ILE A 109 8.58 -0.92 9.02
N LEU A 110 9.01 0.28 9.37
CA LEU A 110 10.13 0.49 10.31
C LEU A 110 9.82 -0.11 11.69
N ILE A 111 8.63 0.15 12.23
CA ILE A 111 8.20 -0.43 13.51
C ILE A 111 8.13 -1.96 13.41
N THR A 112 7.56 -2.48 12.35
CA THR A 112 7.45 -3.92 12.11
C THR A 112 8.82 -4.58 12.04
N THR A 113 9.76 -3.98 11.31
CA THR A 113 11.16 -4.43 11.21
C THR A 113 11.85 -4.48 12.58
N LEU A 114 11.65 -3.45 13.41
CA LEU A 114 12.18 -3.43 14.78
C LEU A 114 11.56 -4.52 15.67
N LEU A 115 10.28 -4.78 15.49
CA LEU A 115 9.58 -5.84 16.22
C LEU A 115 10.03 -7.24 15.82
N PHE A 116 10.33 -7.48 14.54
CA PHE A 116 10.90 -8.76 14.09
C PHE A 116 12.25 -9.05 14.74
N GLY A 117 13.08 -8.05 14.93
CA GLY A 117 14.36 -8.18 15.64
C GLY A 117 15.51 -8.66 14.76
N SER A 118 15.26 -8.95 13.50
CA SER A 118 16.28 -9.31 12.48
C SER A 118 15.79 -8.92 11.09
N LEU A 119 16.73 -8.76 10.16
CA LEU A 119 16.47 -8.52 8.75
C LEU A 119 16.95 -9.73 7.95
N GLY A 120 16.11 -10.26 7.07
CA GLY A 120 16.55 -11.12 6.00
C GLY A 120 17.31 -10.29 4.95
N ASN A 121 18.52 -10.70 4.60
CA ASN A 121 19.14 -10.20 3.39
C ASN A 121 18.75 -11.11 2.20
N LEU A 122 19.17 -10.77 1.00
CA LEU A 122 18.87 -11.55 -0.20
C LEU A 122 19.93 -12.64 -0.48
N THR A 123 20.77 -12.96 0.50
CA THR A 123 21.83 -13.97 0.39
C THR A 123 21.29 -15.30 0.86
N VAL A 124 21.48 -16.34 0.06
CA VAL A 124 21.10 -17.73 0.37
C VAL A 124 21.96 -18.21 1.55
N ALA A 125 21.33 -18.50 2.69
CA ALA A 125 21.98 -18.99 3.88
C ALA A 125 22.09 -20.52 3.87
N ASP A 126 21.01 -21.19 3.48
CA ASP A 126 20.93 -22.65 3.45
C ASP A 126 19.73 -23.09 2.60
N PHE A 127 19.71 -24.36 2.25
CA PHE A 127 18.59 -25.01 1.57
C PHE A 127 17.70 -25.74 2.58
N ARG A 128 16.54 -26.17 2.13
CA ARG A 128 15.65 -26.99 2.96
C ARG A 128 15.99 -28.47 2.81
N TYR A 129 16.00 -29.17 3.92
CA TYR A 129 16.24 -30.61 4.00
C TYR A 129 15.02 -31.30 4.57
N ASP A 130 14.76 -32.53 4.12
CA ASP A 130 13.78 -33.42 4.70
C ASP A 130 14.21 -33.79 6.13
N PRO A 131 13.37 -33.56 7.16
CA PRO A 131 13.73 -33.88 8.55
C PRO A 131 13.99 -35.35 8.81
N ASP A 132 13.37 -36.25 8.03
CA ASP A 132 13.43 -37.71 8.22
C ASP A 132 14.61 -38.35 7.45
N THR A 133 14.86 -37.87 6.23
CA THR A 133 15.88 -38.45 5.33
C THR A 133 17.17 -37.65 5.28
N ASN A 134 17.14 -36.39 5.74
CA ASN A 134 18.23 -35.42 5.59
C ASN A 134 18.66 -35.16 4.13
N GLU A 135 17.78 -35.44 3.17
CA GLU A 135 17.98 -35.13 1.76
C GLU A 135 17.58 -33.69 1.44
N CYS A 136 18.30 -33.01 0.54
CA CYS A 136 17.94 -31.67 0.08
C CYS A 136 16.65 -31.72 -0.74
N ILE A 137 15.64 -31.02 -0.25
CA ILE A 137 14.32 -30.92 -0.89
C ILE A 137 14.12 -29.65 -1.70
N SER A 138 15.14 -28.80 -1.78
CA SER A 138 15.14 -27.54 -2.54
C SER A 138 15.56 -27.77 -3.99
N THR A 139 14.67 -27.53 -4.94
CA THR A 139 15.01 -27.69 -6.37
C THR A 139 15.93 -26.59 -6.89
N CYS A 140 15.94 -25.42 -6.24
CA CYS A 140 16.84 -24.33 -6.61
C CYS A 140 18.33 -24.70 -6.41
N ALA A 141 18.65 -25.57 -5.45
CA ALA A 141 20.00 -26.12 -5.26
C ALA A 141 20.43 -27.00 -6.44
N ASP A 142 19.51 -27.86 -6.90
CA ASP A 142 19.79 -28.78 -8.04
C ASP A 142 19.98 -28.01 -9.36
N THR A 143 19.40 -26.83 -9.47
CA THR A 143 19.39 -25.99 -10.67
C THR A 143 20.41 -24.85 -10.66
N GLY A 144 21.39 -24.91 -9.73
CA GLY A 144 22.61 -24.11 -9.79
C GLY A 144 22.71 -22.94 -8.80
N LEU A 145 21.67 -22.69 -7.98
CA LEU A 145 21.77 -21.75 -6.86
C LEU A 145 22.67 -22.35 -5.76
N GLN A 146 23.49 -21.51 -5.12
CA GLN A 146 24.45 -21.95 -4.11
C GLN A 146 24.32 -21.13 -2.83
N VAL A 147 24.69 -21.72 -1.70
CA VAL A 147 24.84 -21.00 -0.43
C VAL A 147 25.88 -19.89 -0.62
N GLY A 148 25.57 -18.70 -0.12
CA GLY A 148 26.38 -17.49 -0.30
C GLY A 148 26.01 -16.65 -1.53
N ASP A 149 25.16 -17.14 -2.43
CA ASP A 149 24.65 -16.35 -3.54
C ASP A 149 23.72 -15.23 -3.05
N THR A 150 24.00 -13.99 -3.44
CA THR A 150 23.07 -12.87 -3.20
C THR A 150 22.21 -12.67 -4.45
N ILE A 151 20.89 -12.82 -4.33
CA ILE A 151 19.94 -12.66 -5.44
C ILE A 151 19.83 -11.18 -5.80
N LEU A 152 20.09 -10.84 -7.07
CA LEU A 152 20.02 -9.47 -7.58
C LEU A 152 18.83 -9.22 -8.48
N LYS A 153 18.50 -10.22 -9.33
CA LYS A 153 17.37 -10.16 -10.28
C LYS A 153 16.77 -11.53 -10.49
N ILE A 154 15.47 -11.57 -10.78
CA ILE A 154 14.74 -12.76 -11.23
C ILE A 154 13.90 -12.36 -12.46
N ASP A 155 14.05 -13.03 -13.60
CA ASP A 155 13.43 -12.72 -14.89
C ASP A 155 13.49 -11.21 -15.23
N GLY A 156 14.67 -10.63 -15.11
CA GLY A 156 14.91 -9.20 -15.36
C GLY A 156 14.41 -8.25 -14.26
N MET A 157 13.54 -8.68 -13.36
CA MET A 157 13.07 -7.86 -12.23
C MET A 157 14.17 -7.76 -11.16
N ARG A 158 14.57 -6.53 -10.79
CA ARG A 158 15.52 -6.29 -9.69
C ARG A 158 14.83 -6.58 -8.35
N ILE A 159 15.47 -7.41 -7.54
CA ILE A 159 15.05 -7.75 -6.18
C ILE A 159 15.74 -6.80 -5.20
N LEU A 160 14.97 -6.07 -4.41
CA LEU A 160 15.45 -5.08 -3.44
C LEU A 160 15.28 -5.59 -2.00
N THR A 161 14.16 -6.29 -1.73
CA THR A 161 13.80 -6.83 -0.42
C THR A 161 13.19 -8.22 -0.59
N ASP A 162 12.96 -8.89 0.51
CA ASP A 162 12.23 -10.16 0.58
C ASP A 162 10.77 -10.04 0.11
N THR A 163 10.18 -8.86 0.19
CA THR A 163 8.87 -8.55 -0.41
C THR A 163 8.89 -8.72 -1.93
N ASP A 164 9.91 -8.18 -2.64
CA ASP A 164 10.08 -8.39 -4.07
C ASP A 164 10.31 -9.88 -4.40
N LEU A 165 11.16 -10.54 -3.60
CA LEU A 165 11.48 -11.96 -3.77
C LEU A 165 10.21 -12.83 -3.65
N SER A 166 9.49 -12.68 -2.56
CA SER A 166 8.25 -13.43 -2.30
C SER A 166 7.19 -13.18 -3.38
N TYR A 167 7.00 -11.92 -3.78
CA TYR A 167 6.09 -11.58 -4.86
C TYR A 167 6.49 -12.23 -6.18
N LYS A 168 7.77 -12.13 -6.58
CA LYS A 168 8.21 -12.68 -7.86
C LYS A 168 8.09 -14.19 -7.90
N LEU A 169 8.44 -14.89 -6.82
CA LEU A 169 8.31 -16.34 -6.74
C LEU A 169 6.83 -16.77 -6.76
N SER A 170 5.94 -16.06 -6.06
CA SER A 170 4.52 -16.43 -6.00
C SER A 170 3.73 -16.06 -7.25
N SER A 171 4.09 -14.97 -7.95
CA SER A 171 3.35 -14.47 -9.12
C SER A 171 3.80 -15.07 -10.46
N SER A 172 4.92 -15.80 -10.49
CA SER A 172 5.42 -16.42 -11.72
C SER A 172 4.59 -17.65 -12.07
N GLU A 173 4.22 -17.78 -13.34
CA GLU A 173 3.56 -18.98 -13.89
C GLU A 173 4.57 -20.04 -14.33
N ASN A 174 5.82 -19.62 -14.59
CA ASN A 174 6.88 -20.51 -15.02
C ASN A 174 7.51 -21.23 -13.83
N ASP A 175 7.81 -22.49 -13.98
CA ASP A 175 8.54 -23.28 -13.00
C ASP A 175 10.04 -22.93 -12.99
N THR A 176 10.58 -22.48 -14.14
CA THR A 176 11.99 -22.08 -14.30
C THR A 176 12.10 -20.58 -14.50
N MET A 177 13.10 -19.96 -13.86
CA MET A 177 13.34 -18.51 -13.90
C MET A 177 14.81 -18.24 -14.17
N GLU A 178 15.10 -17.17 -14.92
CA GLU A 178 16.44 -16.62 -15.01
C GLU A 178 16.78 -15.87 -13.71
N VAL A 179 17.88 -16.23 -13.06
CA VAL A 179 18.33 -15.63 -11.81
C VAL A 179 19.72 -15.04 -11.96
N VAL A 180 19.85 -13.75 -11.70
CA VAL A 180 21.16 -13.10 -11.62
C VAL A 180 21.55 -12.98 -10.15
N VAL A 181 22.65 -13.62 -9.80
CA VAL A 181 23.21 -13.61 -8.45
C VAL A 181 24.56 -12.90 -8.38
N ARG A 182 24.97 -12.52 -7.19
CA ARG A 182 26.34 -12.16 -6.88
C ARG A 182 26.98 -13.32 -6.14
N ARG A 183 27.96 -13.96 -6.76
CA ARG A 183 28.76 -15.09 -6.23
C ARG A 183 30.21 -14.67 -6.20
N ASP A 184 30.87 -14.72 -5.04
CA ASP A 184 32.27 -14.30 -4.84
C ASP A 184 32.58 -12.91 -5.41
N GLY A 185 31.65 -11.96 -5.21
CA GLY A 185 31.76 -10.59 -5.69
C GLY A 185 31.49 -10.37 -7.20
N LYS A 186 31.31 -11.46 -7.99
CA LYS A 186 31.01 -11.41 -9.43
C LYS A 186 29.53 -11.64 -9.69
N LYS A 187 29.01 -11.04 -10.77
CA LYS A 187 27.68 -11.33 -11.25
C LYS A 187 27.69 -12.61 -12.07
N VAL A 188 26.80 -13.54 -11.72
CA VAL A 188 26.59 -14.80 -12.42
C VAL A 188 25.12 -14.86 -12.81
N THR A 189 24.84 -15.23 -14.06
CA THR A 189 23.48 -15.49 -14.53
C THR A 189 23.24 -17.00 -14.56
N LEU A 190 22.15 -17.42 -13.96
CA LEU A 190 21.66 -18.80 -13.94
C LEU A 190 20.40 -18.83 -14.82
N ASP A 191 20.44 -19.50 -15.96
CA ASP A 191 19.40 -19.36 -17.01
C ASP A 191 18.09 -20.10 -16.70
N ALA A 192 18.12 -21.12 -15.83
CA ALA A 192 16.97 -21.98 -15.56
C ALA A 192 16.96 -22.49 -14.12
N VAL A 193 16.69 -21.60 -13.15
CA VAL A 193 16.55 -21.99 -11.75
C VAL A 193 15.09 -22.34 -11.47
N THR A 194 14.85 -23.50 -10.87
CA THR A 194 13.52 -23.94 -10.44
C THR A 194 13.38 -23.70 -8.93
N PHE A 195 12.34 -22.99 -8.54
CA PHE A 195 12.02 -22.74 -7.14
C PHE A 195 10.81 -23.57 -6.74
N ARG A 196 11.04 -24.73 -6.16
CA ARG A 196 9.97 -25.61 -5.71
C ARG A 196 10.49 -26.54 -4.60
N ASN A 197 9.73 -26.67 -3.54
CA ASN A 197 9.99 -27.67 -2.52
C ASN A 197 9.45 -29.03 -2.99
N LYS A 198 10.27 -30.07 -2.97
CA LYS A 198 9.92 -31.41 -3.45
C LYS A 198 8.79 -32.08 -2.65
N LEU A 199 8.57 -31.67 -1.39
CA LEU A 199 7.56 -32.29 -0.51
C LEU A 199 6.20 -31.57 -0.54
N ASN A 200 6.19 -30.24 -0.57
CA ASN A 200 4.98 -29.45 -0.35
C ASN A 200 4.70 -28.40 -1.41
N ASP A 201 5.43 -28.41 -2.50
CA ASP A 201 5.25 -27.55 -3.67
C ASP A 201 5.40 -26.03 -3.39
N THR A 202 5.93 -25.64 -2.22
CA THR A 202 6.19 -24.23 -1.92
C THR A 202 7.36 -23.71 -2.75
N ARG A 203 7.22 -22.48 -3.28
CA ARG A 203 8.26 -21.86 -4.13
C ARG A 203 9.41 -21.22 -3.35
N LEU A 204 9.20 -20.83 -2.09
CA LEU A 204 10.27 -20.37 -1.21
C LEU A 204 10.90 -21.59 -0.51
N ASP A 205 11.85 -22.22 -1.18
CA ASP A 205 12.46 -23.49 -0.79
C ASP A 205 13.88 -23.37 -0.23
N PHE A 206 14.30 -22.16 0.15
CA PHE A 206 15.61 -21.89 0.75
C PHE A 206 15.49 -20.89 1.91
N TYR A 207 16.54 -20.75 2.69
CA TYR A 207 16.65 -19.76 3.77
C TYR A 207 17.57 -18.62 3.34
N VAL A 208 17.25 -17.40 3.80
CA VAL A 208 18.11 -16.24 3.61
C VAL A 208 18.87 -15.90 4.89
N GLU A 209 20.05 -15.30 4.73
CA GLU A 209 20.85 -14.87 5.88
C GLU A 209 20.13 -13.82 6.71
N SER A 210 20.24 -13.95 8.03
CA SER A 210 19.74 -12.98 8.99
C SER A 210 20.82 -11.97 9.34
N VAL A 211 20.53 -10.69 9.15
CA VAL A 211 21.42 -9.57 9.45
C VAL A 211 20.99 -8.89 10.75
N LYS A 212 21.96 -8.55 11.58
CA LYS A 212 21.70 -7.80 12.83
C LYS A 212 21.18 -6.40 12.52
N LEU A 213 20.22 -5.97 13.32
CA LEU A 213 19.66 -4.62 13.22
C LEU A 213 20.70 -3.56 13.62
N THR A 214 20.89 -2.60 12.75
CA THR A 214 21.53 -1.33 13.04
C THR A 214 20.57 -0.21 12.69
N PRO A 215 20.66 0.99 13.28
CA PRO A 215 19.77 2.10 12.92
C PRO A 215 19.75 2.37 11.41
N TRP A 216 20.90 2.29 10.76
CA TRP A 216 21.01 2.51 9.31
C TRP A 216 20.39 1.36 8.48
N SER A 217 20.63 0.09 8.88
CA SER A 217 20.04 -1.04 8.17
C SER A 217 18.52 -1.05 8.26
N VAL A 218 17.95 -0.68 9.42
CA VAL A 218 16.50 -0.58 9.61
C VAL A 218 15.91 0.51 8.72
N ILE A 219 16.49 1.73 8.73
CA ILE A 219 15.99 2.84 7.92
C ILE A 219 16.09 2.51 6.42
N SER A 220 17.25 2.02 5.97
CA SER A 220 17.46 1.72 4.54
C SER A 220 16.59 0.57 4.07
N TYR A 221 16.44 -0.49 4.85
CA TYR A 221 15.54 -1.59 4.53
C TYR A 221 14.09 -1.11 4.45
N SER A 222 13.59 -0.39 5.47
CA SER A 222 12.21 0.09 5.48
C SER A 222 11.91 1.03 4.31
N PHE A 223 12.89 1.84 3.90
CA PHE A 223 12.74 2.68 2.71
C PHE A 223 12.68 1.83 1.43
N LEU A 224 13.59 0.87 1.27
CA LEU A 224 13.58 -0.03 0.12
C LEU A 224 12.32 -0.89 0.09
N ASP A 225 11.84 -1.35 1.23
CA ASP A 225 10.64 -2.18 1.32
C ASP A 225 9.36 -1.38 1.04
N THR A 226 9.31 -0.11 1.42
CA THR A 226 8.24 0.81 0.97
C THR A 226 8.22 0.94 -0.56
N ILE A 227 9.39 1.05 -1.19
CA ILE A 227 9.52 1.09 -2.66
C ILE A 227 9.09 -0.26 -3.27
N SER A 228 9.54 -1.38 -2.71
CA SER A 228 9.18 -2.73 -3.17
C SER A 228 7.67 -2.96 -3.08
N THR A 229 7.04 -2.58 -1.96
CA THR A 229 5.58 -2.61 -1.78
C THR A 229 4.88 -1.75 -2.85
N GLY A 230 5.39 -0.55 -3.11
CA GLY A 230 4.85 0.32 -4.17
C GLY A 230 4.97 -0.31 -5.57
N ARG A 231 6.09 -0.94 -5.88
CA ARG A 231 6.30 -1.67 -7.14
C ARG A 231 5.37 -2.87 -7.29
N LEU A 232 5.16 -3.61 -6.20
CA LEU A 232 4.21 -4.72 -6.14
C LEU A 232 2.79 -4.24 -6.45
N ILE A 233 2.34 -3.16 -5.82
CA ILE A 233 1.02 -2.56 -6.06
C ILE A 233 0.88 -2.15 -7.53
N TRP A 234 1.90 -1.48 -8.08
CA TRP A 234 1.92 -1.06 -9.48
C TRP A 234 1.89 -2.25 -10.45
N SER A 235 2.65 -3.32 -10.14
CA SER A 235 2.63 -4.55 -10.94
C SER A 235 1.27 -5.24 -10.89
N SER A 236 0.64 -5.32 -9.72
CA SER A 236 -0.70 -5.89 -9.55
C SER A 236 -1.77 -5.10 -10.31
N LEU A 237 -1.68 -3.77 -10.33
CA LEU A 237 -2.55 -2.91 -11.14
C LEU A 237 -2.37 -3.15 -12.64
N ARG A 238 -1.12 -3.27 -13.08
CA ARG A 238 -0.81 -3.60 -14.48
C ARG A 238 -1.39 -4.97 -14.84
N ASP A 239 -1.18 -5.98 -14.00
CA ASP A 239 -1.66 -7.34 -14.21
C ASP A 239 -3.20 -7.40 -14.23
N LEU A 240 -3.88 -6.57 -13.44
CA LEU A 240 -5.33 -6.38 -13.50
C LEU A 240 -5.78 -5.77 -14.83
N VAL A 241 -5.11 -4.71 -15.30
CA VAL A 241 -5.44 -4.03 -16.57
C VAL A 241 -5.14 -4.93 -17.79
N THR A 242 -4.09 -5.76 -17.71
CA THR A 242 -3.73 -6.72 -18.78
C THR A 242 -4.58 -7.99 -18.76
N GLY A 243 -5.49 -8.16 -17.78
CA GLY A 243 -6.39 -9.30 -17.71
C GLY A 243 -5.77 -10.58 -17.16
N LYS A 244 -4.57 -10.50 -16.56
CA LYS A 244 -3.96 -11.62 -15.85
C LYS A 244 -4.74 -11.98 -14.58
N TYR A 245 -5.26 -10.97 -13.89
CA TYR A 245 -6.21 -11.12 -12.79
C TYR A 245 -7.61 -10.76 -13.24
N GLY A 246 -8.60 -11.56 -12.81
CA GLY A 246 -10.02 -11.31 -13.09
C GLY A 246 -10.70 -10.47 -12.02
N PHE A 247 -11.94 -10.10 -12.29
CA PHE A 247 -12.78 -9.41 -11.31
C PHE A 247 -12.89 -10.20 -9.99
N HIS A 248 -12.86 -11.55 -10.09
CA HIS A 248 -12.91 -12.44 -8.91
C HIS A 248 -11.70 -12.31 -7.98
N ASP A 249 -10.57 -11.81 -8.46
CA ASP A 249 -9.35 -11.69 -7.63
C ASP A 249 -9.34 -10.41 -6.78
N LEU A 250 -10.30 -9.49 -7.05
CA LEU A 250 -10.44 -8.29 -6.25
C LEU A 250 -11.03 -8.59 -4.87
N SER A 251 -10.47 -7.93 -3.85
CA SER A 251 -11.01 -7.93 -2.49
C SER A 251 -11.64 -6.58 -2.18
N GLY A 252 -12.87 -6.61 -1.73
CA GLY A 252 -13.58 -5.43 -1.28
C GLY A 252 -13.44 -5.20 0.23
N PRO A 253 -14.25 -4.29 0.80
CA PRO A 253 -14.16 -3.95 2.23
C PRO A 253 -14.31 -5.14 3.17
N VAL A 254 -15.19 -6.09 2.83
CA VAL A 254 -15.43 -7.29 3.65
C VAL A 254 -14.23 -8.24 3.57
N GLY A 255 -13.67 -8.44 2.39
CA GLY A 255 -12.45 -9.24 2.20
C GLY A 255 -11.26 -8.66 2.97
N ILE A 256 -11.05 -7.34 2.92
CA ILE A 256 -9.97 -6.68 3.66
C ILE A 256 -10.16 -6.84 5.17
N VAL A 257 -11.38 -6.68 5.70
CA VAL A 257 -11.65 -6.90 7.13
C VAL A 257 -11.39 -8.37 7.52
N SER A 258 -11.73 -9.33 6.65
CA SER A 258 -11.40 -10.75 6.87
C SER A 258 -9.90 -10.98 6.95
N THR A 259 -9.13 -10.42 6.00
CA THR A 259 -7.67 -10.54 5.97
C THR A 259 -7.01 -9.91 7.20
N ILE A 260 -7.50 -8.75 7.68
CA ILE A 260 -7.02 -8.14 8.93
C ILE A 260 -7.34 -9.06 10.12
N GLY A 261 -8.51 -9.69 10.12
CA GLY A 261 -8.89 -10.67 11.15
C GLY A 261 -8.00 -11.91 11.17
N GLU A 262 -7.65 -12.43 9.99
CA GLU A 262 -6.71 -13.53 9.85
C GLU A 262 -5.30 -13.13 10.33
N ALA A 263 -4.82 -11.95 9.95
CA ALA A 263 -3.53 -11.42 10.42
C ALA A 263 -3.51 -11.22 11.95
N ALA A 264 -4.62 -10.74 12.54
CA ALA A 264 -4.75 -10.58 13.98
C ALA A 264 -4.79 -11.90 14.75
N SER A 265 -5.12 -12.99 14.07
CA SER A 265 -5.16 -14.34 14.62
C SER A 265 -3.91 -15.16 14.32
N TYR A 266 -3.01 -14.64 13.49
CA TYR A 266 -1.82 -15.34 13.04
C TYR A 266 -0.73 -15.32 14.12
N GLY A 267 -0.27 -16.52 14.51
CA GLY A 267 0.82 -16.70 15.48
C GLY A 267 0.30 -17.14 16.86
N GLU A 268 1.23 -17.41 17.78
CA GLU A 268 0.95 -17.89 19.13
C GLU A 268 1.20 -16.83 20.21
N THR A 269 1.93 -15.77 19.86
CA THR A 269 2.32 -14.72 20.80
C THR A 269 1.71 -13.36 20.43
N PHE A 270 1.46 -12.52 21.43
CA PHE A 270 1.00 -11.15 21.19
C PHE A 270 1.90 -10.37 20.24
N LYS A 271 3.22 -10.59 20.30
CA LYS A 271 4.19 -9.97 19.40
C LYS A 271 3.93 -10.38 17.94
N GLN A 272 3.67 -11.67 17.67
CA GLN A 272 3.38 -12.16 16.33
C GLN A 272 2.07 -11.58 15.79
N HIS A 273 1.00 -11.57 16.60
CA HIS A 273 -0.27 -10.94 16.22
C HIS A 273 -0.09 -9.46 15.86
N LEU A 274 0.60 -8.71 16.74
CA LEU A 274 0.86 -7.28 16.51
C LEU A 274 1.67 -7.06 15.22
N THR A 275 2.71 -7.85 15.01
CA THR A 275 3.58 -7.72 13.82
C THR A 275 2.81 -8.01 12.54
N SER A 276 1.96 -9.05 12.53
CA SER A 276 1.12 -9.40 11.37
C SER A 276 0.13 -8.29 11.03
N VAL A 277 -0.54 -7.73 12.05
CA VAL A 277 -1.48 -6.61 11.85
C VAL A 277 -0.74 -5.37 11.33
N LEU A 278 0.43 -5.03 11.90
CA LEU A 278 1.20 -3.87 11.45
C LEU A 278 1.76 -4.05 10.04
N SER A 279 2.20 -5.26 9.66
CA SER A 279 2.64 -5.58 8.29
C SER A 279 1.50 -5.39 7.29
N LEU A 280 0.31 -5.89 7.61
CA LEU A 280 -0.86 -5.70 6.75
C LEU A 280 -1.31 -4.23 6.70
N ALA A 281 -1.30 -3.55 7.85
CA ALA A 281 -1.62 -2.12 7.92
C ALA A 281 -0.65 -1.28 7.09
N SER A 282 0.66 -1.59 7.09
CA SER A 282 1.65 -0.92 6.26
C SER A 282 1.36 -1.12 4.78
N PHE A 283 1.06 -2.35 4.36
CA PHE A 283 0.68 -2.66 2.98
C PHE A 283 -0.58 -1.90 2.54
N ILE A 284 -1.64 -1.90 3.36
CA ILE A 284 -2.88 -1.16 3.07
C ILE A 284 -2.60 0.34 2.98
N THR A 285 -1.78 0.87 3.87
CA THR A 285 -1.46 2.31 3.92
C THR A 285 -0.70 2.77 2.68
N VAL A 286 0.33 2.02 2.26
CA VAL A 286 1.08 2.29 1.02
C VAL A 286 0.15 2.16 -0.19
N ASN A 287 -0.72 1.15 -0.18
CA ASN A 287 -1.72 0.92 -1.23
C ASN A 287 -2.64 2.14 -1.38
N VAL A 288 -3.25 2.61 -0.28
CA VAL A 288 -4.12 3.80 -0.28
C VAL A 288 -3.36 5.05 -0.76
N GLY A 289 -2.09 5.22 -0.35
CA GLY A 289 -1.25 6.33 -0.82
C GLY A 289 -1.05 6.30 -2.34
N ILE A 290 -0.73 5.13 -2.91
CA ILE A 290 -0.51 4.97 -4.36
C ILE A 290 -1.82 5.09 -5.13
N PHE A 291 -2.90 4.45 -4.68
CA PHE A 291 -4.20 4.54 -5.36
C PHE A 291 -4.70 5.97 -5.43
N ASN A 292 -4.54 6.76 -4.36
CA ASN A 292 -4.91 8.17 -4.38
C ASN A 292 -4.07 9.03 -5.33
N LEU A 293 -2.91 8.55 -5.79
CA LEU A 293 -2.11 9.21 -6.84
C LEU A 293 -2.51 8.80 -8.28
N LEU A 294 -3.36 7.78 -8.44
CA LEU A 294 -3.82 7.37 -9.77
C LEU A 294 -4.75 8.42 -10.39
N PRO A 295 -4.72 8.60 -11.72
CA PRO A 295 -5.56 9.54 -12.42
C PRO A 295 -7.03 9.04 -12.53
N ILE A 296 -7.58 8.56 -11.43
CA ILE A 296 -8.94 8.04 -11.35
C ILE A 296 -9.84 9.13 -10.78
N PRO A 297 -10.95 9.51 -11.46
CA PRO A 297 -11.89 10.46 -10.92
C PRO A 297 -12.38 10.08 -9.52
N ALA A 298 -12.62 11.05 -8.68
CA ALA A 298 -12.89 10.97 -7.23
C ALA A 298 -11.66 10.78 -6.34
N LEU A 299 -10.47 10.49 -6.86
CA LEU A 299 -9.22 10.42 -6.13
C LEU A 299 -8.38 11.70 -6.34
N ASP A 300 -7.42 11.95 -5.45
CA ASP A 300 -6.53 13.11 -5.51
C ASP A 300 -5.72 13.18 -6.79
N GLY A 301 -5.33 12.02 -7.34
CA GLY A 301 -4.58 11.92 -8.58
C GLY A 301 -5.30 12.51 -9.79
N ALA A 302 -6.62 12.42 -9.86
CA ALA A 302 -7.38 13.09 -10.91
C ALA A 302 -7.29 14.61 -10.78
N ARG A 303 -7.37 15.15 -9.56
CA ARG A 303 -7.21 16.57 -9.29
C ARG A 303 -5.81 17.06 -9.64
N LEU A 304 -4.78 16.24 -9.39
CA LEU A 304 -3.40 16.51 -9.84
C LEU A 304 -3.32 16.61 -11.38
N VAL A 305 -3.97 15.69 -12.09
CA VAL A 305 -4.00 15.75 -13.57
C VAL A 305 -4.66 17.03 -14.05
N PHE A 306 -5.78 17.45 -13.47
CA PHE A 306 -6.39 18.74 -13.81
C PHE A 306 -5.43 19.90 -13.57
N LEU A 307 -4.74 19.94 -12.44
CA LEU A 307 -3.76 20.99 -12.13
C LEU A 307 -2.57 20.98 -13.12
N VAL A 308 -2.09 19.83 -13.55
CA VAL A 308 -1.06 19.72 -14.59
C VAL A 308 -1.57 20.23 -15.93
N VAL A 309 -2.80 19.87 -16.32
CA VAL A 309 -3.42 20.35 -17.56
C VAL A 309 -3.62 21.87 -17.51
N GLU A 310 -4.04 22.45 -16.37
CA GLU A 310 -4.11 23.90 -16.19
C GLU A 310 -2.76 24.59 -16.37
N ALA A 311 -1.71 24.00 -15.77
CA ALA A 311 -0.35 24.53 -15.89
C ALA A 311 0.14 24.56 -17.34
N ILE A 312 -0.13 23.49 -18.12
CA ILE A 312 0.24 23.39 -19.55
C ILE A 312 -0.60 24.39 -20.39
N ARG A 313 -1.91 24.44 -20.17
CA ARG A 313 -2.84 25.30 -20.92
C ARG A 313 -2.76 26.77 -20.52
N ARG A 314 -2.20 27.05 -19.35
CA ARG A 314 -2.17 28.39 -18.72
C ARG A 314 -3.57 29.02 -18.58
N LYS A 315 -4.59 28.18 -18.44
CA LYS A 315 -5.99 28.57 -18.27
C LYS A 315 -6.65 27.63 -17.28
N PRO A 316 -7.38 28.15 -16.26
CA PRO A 316 -8.07 27.31 -15.30
C PRO A 316 -9.15 26.44 -15.98
N ILE A 317 -9.35 25.25 -15.43
CA ILE A 317 -10.48 24.39 -15.80
C ILE A 317 -11.70 24.88 -15.01
N PRO A 318 -12.88 25.03 -15.65
CA PRO A 318 -14.10 25.40 -14.92
C PRO A 318 -14.42 24.37 -13.83
N PRO A 319 -14.64 24.81 -12.56
CA PRO A 319 -14.91 23.89 -11.45
C PRO A 319 -16.10 22.94 -11.69
N GLU A 320 -17.11 23.40 -12.43
CA GLU A 320 -18.27 22.60 -12.80
C GLU A 320 -17.91 21.35 -13.64
N LYS A 321 -16.93 21.48 -14.55
CA LYS A 321 -16.45 20.36 -15.37
C LYS A 321 -15.64 19.36 -14.55
N GLU A 322 -14.77 19.87 -13.66
CA GLU A 322 -14.02 19.05 -12.72
C GLU A 322 -15.00 18.30 -11.81
N GLY A 323 -15.97 19.00 -11.22
CA GLY A 323 -17.00 18.40 -10.38
C GLY A 323 -17.83 17.31 -11.07
N MET A 324 -18.22 17.50 -12.35
CA MET A 324 -18.93 16.47 -13.11
C MET A 324 -18.09 15.21 -13.30
N VAL A 325 -16.81 15.34 -13.63
CA VAL A 325 -15.89 14.20 -13.80
C VAL A 325 -15.71 13.46 -12.48
N HIS A 326 -15.50 14.20 -11.38
CA HIS A 326 -15.38 13.60 -10.04
C HIS A 326 -16.67 12.91 -9.61
N PHE A 327 -17.83 13.49 -9.85
CA PHE A 327 -19.11 12.87 -9.54
C PHE A 327 -19.35 11.58 -10.32
N ALA A 328 -19.08 11.57 -11.62
CA ALA A 328 -19.18 10.36 -12.45
C ALA A 328 -18.23 9.25 -11.97
N GLY A 329 -16.99 9.61 -11.64
CA GLY A 329 -16.01 8.67 -11.11
C GLY A 329 -16.42 8.11 -9.75
N MET A 330 -16.93 8.96 -8.85
CA MET A 330 -17.43 8.54 -7.54
C MET A 330 -18.61 7.57 -7.67
N ALA A 331 -19.54 7.83 -8.58
CA ALA A 331 -20.66 6.93 -8.86
C ALA A 331 -20.16 5.57 -9.38
N LEU A 332 -19.18 5.57 -10.30
CA LEU A 332 -18.56 4.34 -10.81
C LEU A 332 -17.84 3.55 -9.72
N LEU A 333 -17.01 4.21 -8.89
CA LEU A 333 -16.31 3.56 -7.79
C LEU A 333 -17.29 3.00 -6.74
N PHE A 334 -18.40 3.69 -6.48
CA PHE A 334 -19.42 3.20 -5.57
C PHE A 334 -20.13 1.95 -6.10
N LEU A 335 -20.43 1.91 -7.40
CA LEU A 335 -20.99 0.71 -8.06
C LEU A 335 -20.00 -0.45 -8.02
N LEU A 336 -18.72 -0.19 -8.31
CA LEU A 336 -17.66 -1.19 -8.20
C LEU A 336 -17.55 -1.74 -6.77
N MET A 337 -17.56 -0.86 -5.77
CA MET A 337 -17.51 -1.24 -4.36
C MET A 337 -18.69 -2.14 -3.96
N ILE A 338 -19.91 -1.83 -4.41
CA ILE A 338 -21.09 -2.68 -4.17
C ILE A 338 -20.88 -4.05 -4.82
N ALA A 339 -20.45 -4.10 -6.08
CA ALA A 339 -20.24 -5.36 -6.80
C ALA A 339 -19.18 -6.24 -6.13
N VAL A 340 -18.03 -5.67 -5.73
CA VAL A 340 -16.95 -6.41 -5.05
C VAL A 340 -17.38 -6.83 -3.63
N THR A 341 -18.13 -5.98 -2.91
CA THR A 341 -18.67 -6.34 -1.58
C THR A 341 -19.64 -7.52 -1.69
N PHE A 342 -20.51 -7.53 -2.68
CA PHE A 342 -21.40 -8.66 -2.93
C PHE A 342 -20.62 -9.95 -3.21
N GLN A 343 -19.57 -9.86 -4.00
CA GLN A 343 -18.67 -10.99 -4.27
C GLN A 343 -17.96 -11.48 -2.98
N ASP A 344 -17.43 -10.58 -2.15
CA ASP A 344 -16.80 -10.95 -0.88
C ASP A 344 -17.79 -11.74 0.01
N ILE A 345 -19.04 -11.25 0.10
CA ILE A 345 -20.08 -11.90 0.90
C ILE A 345 -20.36 -13.30 0.35
N THR A 346 -20.50 -13.45 -0.98
CA THR A 346 -20.75 -14.78 -1.57
C THR A 346 -19.62 -15.77 -1.31
N ARG A 347 -18.36 -15.32 -1.32
CA ARG A 347 -17.20 -16.15 -0.94
C ARG A 347 -17.23 -16.63 0.51
N LEU A 348 -17.73 -15.79 1.44
CA LEU A 348 -17.86 -16.21 2.85
C LEU A 348 -18.87 -17.34 3.05
N PHE A 349 -19.88 -17.45 2.18
CA PHE A 349 -20.87 -18.53 2.23
C PHE A 349 -20.45 -19.80 1.46
N GLN A 350 -19.38 -19.73 0.67
CA GLN A 350 -18.85 -20.87 -0.10
C GLN A 350 -17.69 -21.59 0.62
N LYS A 351 -17.15 -21.00 1.70
CA LYS A 351 -16.20 -21.62 2.63
C LYS A 351 -16.96 -22.36 3.74
#